data_309ca60a7c8813d33a652c4266e0f495
#
_entry.id   309ca60a7c8813d33a652c4266e0f495
#
_cell.length_a   1.000
_cell.length_b   1.000
_cell.length_c   1.000
_cell.angle_alpha   90.00
_cell.angle_beta   90.00
_cell.angle_gamma   90.00
#
_symmetry.space_group_name_H-M   'P 1'
#
loop_
_entity.id
_entity.type
_entity.pdbx_description
1 polymer ?
#
loop_
_entity_poly.entity_id
_entity_poly.type
_entity_poly.pdbx_seq_one_letter_code
_entity_poly.pdbx_strand_id
1 'polypeptide(L)'
;RDLARRLAAFTPPRFARPRVLLLHASDKQRSNTLALGRMVGQALSDRCDVREQPLLNGTVQDCRGCDYHACLHFAQNNTCFYGGVLPREVLPAVREADLLLFLCPNYNDALGANLVALINRMTSLVVQQDLGDTYLGGVVVSGYSGGDLVTRQLLGAMCLNRGCILPPDFCLLQTANDPGDALTAAGIDQRTKALAQRLKNQILTGA
;
A
#
# COMPACT_ATOMS: atom_id res chain seq x y z
N ARG A 1 -4.38 -17.76 25.62
CA ARG A 1 -4.26 -16.74 26.69
C ARG A 1 -3.23 -15.65 26.33
N ASP A 2 -2.11 -15.98 25.71
CA ASP A 2 -1.06 -15.00 25.35
C ASP A 2 -1.49 -14.05 24.23
N LEU A 3 -2.10 -14.58 23.16
CA LEU A 3 -2.62 -13.75 22.07
C LEU A 3 -3.66 -12.72 22.54
N ALA A 4 -4.62 -13.16 23.37
CA ALA A 4 -5.65 -12.24 23.89
C ALA A 4 -5.02 -11.12 24.76
N ARG A 5 -4.00 -11.45 25.55
CA ARG A 5 -3.28 -10.47 26.38
C ARG A 5 -2.50 -9.47 25.51
N ARG A 6 -1.83 -9.96 24.46
CA ARG A 6 -1.12 -9.11 23.49
C ARG A 6 -2.06 -8.19 22.72
N LEU A 7 -3.22 -8.70 22.27
CA LEU A 7 -4.23 -7.89 21.59
C LEU A 7 -4.81 -6.81 22.53
N ALA A 8 -5.07 -7.14 23.80
CA ALA A 8 -5.58 -6.18 24.78
C ALA A 8 -4.54 -5.09 25.15
N ALA A 9 -3.25 -5.38 25.03
CA ALA A 9 -2.17 -4.44 25.32
C ALA A 9 -1.74 -3.62 24.09
N PHE A 10 -2.18 -3.99 22.89
CA PHE A 10 -1.80 -3.29 21.66
C PHE A 10 -2.55 -1.96 21.53
N THR A 11 -1.79 -0.88 21.49
CA THR A 11 -2.32 0.46 21.21
C THR A 11 -1.76 0.91 19.87
N PRO A 12 -2.59 1.02 18.84
CA PRO A 12 -2.13 1.46 17.52
C PRO A 12 -1.63 2.92 17.59
N PRO A 13 -0.54 3.24 16.88
CA PRO A 13 0.01 4.59 16.88
C PRO A 13 -0.97 5.59 16.24
N ARG A 14 -0.93 6.83 16.73
CA ARG A 14 -1.71 7.93 16.18
C ARG A 14 -0.81 9.14 15.96
N PHE A 15 -1.09 9.87 14.90
CA PHE A 15 -0.23 10.94 14.42
C PHE A 15 -1.01 12.26 14.31
N ALA A 16 -0.36 13.38 14.57
CA ALA A 16 -0.96 14.71 14.40
C ALA A 16 -1.15 15.02 12.91
N ARG A 17 -0.16 14.66 12.06
CA ARG A 17 -0.19 14.83 10.61
C ARG A 17 0.55 13.65 9.95
N PRO A 18 -0.15 12.52 9.72
CA PRO A 18 0.46 11.32 9.18
C PRO A 18 0.92 11.49 7.73
N ARG A 19 2.01 10.81 7.40
CA ARG A 19 2.58 10.71 6.05
C ARG A 19 1.92 9.54 5.32
N VAL A 20 1.21 9.84 4.25
CA VAL A 20 0.49 8.86 3.43
C VAL A 20 1.23 8.68 2.11
N LEU A 21 1.57 7.44 1.80
CA LEU A 21 2.24 7.07 0.55
C LEU A 21 1.28 6.30 -0.36
N LEU A 22 0.93 6.89 -1.50
CA LEU A 22 0.16 6.22 -2.56
C LEU A 22 1.12 5.45 -3.46
N LEU A 23 1.00 4.12 -3.49
CA LEU A 23 1.83 3.23 -4.29
C LEU A 23 1.03 2.71 -5.50
N HIS A 24 1.49 2.99 -6.70
CA HIS A 24 0.83 2.55 -7.94
C HIS A 24 1.82 2.18 -9.04
N ALA A 25 1.38 1.30 -9.96
CA ALA A 25 2.17 0.89 -11.12
C ALA A 25 1.63 1.47 -12.43
N SER A 26 0.78 2.51 -12.38
CA SER A 26 0.17 3.09 -13.56
C SER A 26 1.02 4.22 -14.13
N ASP A 27 1.33 4.13 -15.42
CA ASP A 27 1.94 5.18 -16.23
C ASP A 27 0.88 5.96 -17.06
N LYS A 28 -0.38 5.53 -17.00
CA LYS A 28 -1.46 6.07 -17.83
C LYS A 28 -2.33 7.04 -17.04
N GLN A 29 -2.48 8.25 -17.54
CA GLN A 29 -3.38 9.25 -16.96
C GLN A 29 -4.86 8.80 -16.92
N ARG A 30 -5.23 7.78 -17.70
CA ARG A 30 -6.59 7.22 -17.80
C ARG A 30 -6.83 5.99 -16.92
N SER A 31 -5.97 5.73 -15.93
CA SER A 31 -6.15 4.62 -15.01
C SER A 31 -7.27 4.89 -14.01
N ASN A 32 -8.31 4.07 -14.04
CA ASN A 32 -9.40 4.10 -13.06
C ASN A 32 -8.87 3.96 -11.62
N THR A 33 -7.94 3.04 -11.40
CA THR A 33 -7.35 2.78 -10.08
C THR A 33 -6.58 3.99 -9.56
N LEU A 34 -5.76 4.63 -10.42
CA LEU A 34 -5.01 5.82 -10.06
C LEU A 34 -5.95 7.00 -9.79
N ALA A 35 -6.99 7.18 -10.61
CA ALA A 35 -7.97 8.23 -10.44
C ALA A 35 -8.69 8.13 -9.09
N LEU A 36 -9.19 6.93 -8.73
CA LEU A 36 -9.82 6.72 -7.42
C LEU A 36 -8.82 6.86 -6.26
N GLY A 37 -7.60 6.39 -6.42
CA GLY A 37 -6.54 6.57 -5.43
C GLY A 37 -6.25 8.04 -5.14
N ARG A 38 -6.21 8.87 -6.19
CA ARG A 38 -6.05 10.33 -6.06
C ARG A 38 -7.24 11.00 -5.38
N MET A 39 -8.48 10.55 -5.62
CA MET A 39 -9.65 11.04 -4.90
C MET A 39 -9.55 10.75 -3.39
N VAL A 40 -9.13 9.54 -3.03
CA VAL A 40 -8.88 9.19 -1.61
C VAL A 40 -7.75 10.03 -1.04
N GLY A 41 -6.64 10.16 -1.77
CA GLY A 41 -5.49 10.99 -1.37
C GLY A 41 -5.87 12.46 -1.15
N GLN A 42 -6.67 13.03 -2.06
CA GLN A 42 -7.18 14.39 -1.90
C GLN A 42 -8.09 14.54 -0.68
N ALA A 43 -8.94 13.54 -0.42
CA ALA A 43 -9.80 13.55 0.77
C ALA A 43 -9.01 13.34 2.09
N LEU A 44 -7.75 12.88 2.03
CA LEU A 44 -6.84 12.77 3.17
C LEU A 44 -6.00 14.04 3.37
N SER A 45 -5.75 14.82 2.33
CA SER A 45 -4.74 15.89 2.31
C SER A 45 -5.03 17.08 3.22
N ASP A 46 -6.26 17.24 3.72
CA ASP A 46 -6.62 18.24 4.73
C ASP A 46 -5.88 18.02 6.06
N ARG A 47 -5.64 16.76 6.44
CA ARG A 47 -5.07 16.36 7.72
C ARG A 47 -3.80 15.50 7.61
N CYS A 48 -3.40 15.10 6.39
CA CYS A 48 -2.28 14.22 6.12
C CYS A 48 -1.34 14.81 5.08
N ASP A 49 -0.06 14.42 5.14
CA ASP A 49 0.90 14.71 4.08
C ASP A 49 0.89 13.56 3.06
N VAL A 50 0.25 13.81 1.92
CA VAL A 50 0.03 12.79 0.90
C VAL A 50 1.09 12.90 -0.20
N ARG A 51 1.79 11.79 -0.46
CA ARG A 51 2.77 11.65 -1.55
C ARG A 51 2.39 10.50 -2.46
N GLU A 52 2.64 10.66 -3.76
CA GLU A 52 2.45 9.64 -4.78
C GLU A 52 3.82 9.05 -5.16
N GLN A 53 3.93 7.73 -5.17
CA GLN A 53 5.13 7.00 -5.53
C GLN A 53 4.82 6.03 -6.66
N PRO A 54 5.18 6.39 -7.90
CA PRO A 54 4.97 5.52 -9.04
C PRO A 54 6.02 4.40 -9.11
N LEU A 55 5.56 3.21 -9.46
CA LEU A 55 6.34 2.01 -9.74
C LEU A 55 6.23 1.70 -11.23
N LEU A 56 6.88 2.51 -12.07
CA LEU A 56 6.68 2.49 -13.51
C LEU A 56 7.33 1.28 -14.18
N ASN A 57 6.72 0.81 -15.27
CA ASN A 57 7.28 -0.23 -16.12
C ASN A 57 8.66 0.18 -16.65
N GLY A 58 9.59 -0.78 -16.72
CA GLY A 58 10.95 -0.55 -17.16
C GLY A 58 11.89 0.04 -16.09
N THR A 59 11.37 0.61 -14.99
CA THR A 59 12.21 1.13 -13.90
C THR A 59 12.29 0.19 -12.71
N VAL A 60 11.25 -0.62 -12.49
CA VAL A 60 11.16 -1.57 -11.39
C VAL A 60 11.76 -2.91 -11.79
N GLN A 61 12.66 -3.43 -10.96
CA GLN A 61 13.24 -4.76 -11.09
C GLN A 61 12.82 -5.62 -9.94
N ASP A 62 12.34 -6.83 -10.23
CA ASP A 62 11.96 -7.81 -9.21
C ASP A 62 13.18 -8.38 -8.45
N CYS A 63 12.92 -9.11 -7.38
CA CYS A 63 13.90 -9.85 -6.63
C CYS A 63 14.50 -10.98 -7.50
N ARG A 64 15.83 -11.11 -7.50
CA ARG A 64 16.55 -12.13 -8.27
C ARG A 64 16.88 -13.39 -7.46
N GLY A 65 16.47 -13.46 -6.18
CA GLY A 65 16.67 -14.64 -5.35
C GLY A 65 18.13 -14.89 -5.03
N CYS A 66 18.81 -13.93 -4.39
CA CYS A 66 20.17 -14.15 -3.91
C CYS A 66 20.21 -15.18 -2.77
N ASP A 67 21.42 -15.71 -2.49
CA ASP A 67 21.66 -16.39 -1.24
C ASP A 67 21.23 -15.55 -0.04
N TYR A 68 20.64 -16.19 0.98
CA TYR A 68 20.05 -15.48 2.11
C TYR A 68 21.08 -14.63 2.89
N HIS A 69 22.29 -15.15 3.10
CA HIS A 69 23.33 -14.42 3.83
C HIS A 69 23.83 -13.20 3.04
N ALA A 70 23.95 -13.33 1.71
CA ALA A 70 24.27 -12.22 0.85
C ALA A 70 23.13 -11.16 0.88
N CYS A 71 21.88 -11.60 0.78
CA CYS A 71 20.73 -10.71 0.88
C CYS A 71 20.71 -9.96 2.22
N LEU A 72 20.91 -10.67 3.33
CA LEU A 72 20.95 -10.12 4.68
C LEU A 72 22.06 -9.07 4.85
N HIS A 73 23.26 -9.35 4.32
CA HIS A 73 24.39 -8.43 4.37
C HIS A 73 24.04 -7.06 3.75
N PHE A 74 23.43 -7.04 2.56
CA PHE A 74 23.01 -5.79 1.91
C PHE A 74 21.82 -5.17 2.62
N ALA A 75 20.86 -5.96 3.10
CA ALA A 75 19.68 -5.49 3.82
C ALA A 75 20.04 -4.77 5.13
N GLN A 76 21.07 -5.20 5.85
CA GLN A 76 21.60 -4.52 7.04
C GLN A 76 22.07 -3.09 6.76
N ASN A 77 22.39 -2.77 5.51
CA ASN A 77 22.77 -1.44 5.06
C ASN A 77 21.62 -0.73 4.31
N ASN A 78 20.38 -1.17 4.47
CA ASN A 78 19.20 -0.64 3.80
C ASN A 78 19.32 -0.61 2.27
N THR A 79 20.02 -1.58 1.69
CA THR A 79 20.26 -1.65 0.25
C THR A 79 20.05 -3.07 -0.29
N CYS A 80 20.24 -3.23 -1.59
CA CYS A 80 20.18 -4.49 -2.29
C CYS A 80 21.32 -4.53 -3.31
N PHE A 81 22.02 -5.66 -3.43
CA PHE A 81 23.11 -5.84 -4.37
C PHE A 81 22.78 -5.39 -5.80
N TYR A 82 21.58 -5.69 -6.26
CA TYR A 82 21.13 -5.34 -7.61
C TYR A 82 20.68 -3.87 -7.75
N GLY A 83 20.67 -3.07 -6.68
CA GLY A 83 20.32 -1.66 -6.72
C GLY A 83 18.93 -1.41 -7.35
N GLY A 84 18.82 -0.35 -8.12
CA GLY A 84 17.59 0.07 -8.81
C GLY A 84 16.75 1.07 -8.02
N VAL A 85 15.60 1.46 -8.57
CA VAL A 85 14.71 2.47 -7.97
C VAL A 85 14.13 2.02 -6.63
N LEU A 86 13.84 0.72 -6.48
CA LEU A 86 13.21 0.22 -5.25
C LEU A 86 14.07 0.49 -4.00
N PRO A 87 15.33 0.02 -3.88
CA PRO A 87 16.11 0.28 -2.67
C PRO A 87 16.56 1.72 -2.52
N ARG A 88 16.68 2.50 -3.61
CA ARG A 88 17.19 3.89 -3.54
C ARG A 88 16.13 4.92 -3.22
N GLU A 89 14.90 4.71 -3.65
CA GLU A 89 13.84 5.73 -3.60
C GLU A 89 12.57 5.21 -2.92
N VAL A 90 12.08 4.03 -3.34
CA VAL A 90 10.77 3.54 -2.92
C VAL A 90 10.79 3.01 -1.49
N LEU A 91 11.74 2.14 -1.15
CA LEU A 91 11.82 1.57 0.20
C LEU A 91 12.11 2.61 1.29
N PRO A 92 12.94 3.65 1.07
CA PRO A 92 13.02 4.78 1.99
C PRO A 92 11.68 5.50 2.17
N ALA A 93 10.94 5.76 1.09
CA ALA A 93 9.61 6.38 1.18
C ALA A 93 8.59 5.48 1.93
N VAL A 94 8.64 4.16 1.71
CA VAL A 94 7.82 3.18 2.46
C VAL A 94 8.16 3.21 3.95
N ARG A 95 9.44 3.30 4.30
CA ARG A 95 9.92 3.36 5.70
C ARG A 95 9.42 4.60 6.43
N GLU A 96 9.32 5.71 5.73
CA GLU A 96 8.89 6.98 6.31
C GLU A 96 7.35 7.09 6.43
N ALA A 97 6.60 6.24 5.74
CA ALA A 97 5.16 6.35 5.67
C ALA A 97 4.47 5.82 6.94
N ASP A 98 3.46 6.54 7.40
CA ASP A 98 2.58 6.13 8.49
C ASP A 98 1.35 5.38 7.97
N LEU A 99 1.00 5.59 6.68
CA LEU A 99 -0.03 4.86 5.93
C LEU A 99 0.45 4.56 4.52
N LEU A 100 0.42 3.28 4.13
CA LEU A 100 0.63 2.82 2.76
C LEU A 100 -0.72 2.60 2.08
N LEU A 101 -1.03 3.38 1.05
CA LEU A 101 -2.23 3.21 0.23
C LEU A 101 -1.86 2.56 -1.10
N PHE A 102 -2.13 1.27 -1.21
CA PHE A 102 -1.85 0.50 -2.43
C PHE A 102 -2.97 0.67 -3.46
N LEU A 103 -2.61 1.08 -4.67
CA LEU A 103 -3.51 1.23 -5.79
C LEU A 103 -3.32 0.04 -6.74
N CYS A 104 -4.24 -0.92 -6.68
CA CYS A 104 -4.12 -2.23 -7.28
C CYS A 104 -5.13 -2.44 -8.41
N PRO A 105 -4.75 -2.24 -9.68
CA PRO A 105 -5.56 -2.74 -10.77
C PRO A 105 -5.54 -4.27 -10.75
N ASN A 106 -6.69 -4.88 -11.06
CA ASN A 106 -6.77 -6.33 -11.21
C ASN A 106 -6.35 -6.75 -12.62
N TYR A 107 -5.31 -7.56 -12.70
CA TYR A 107 -4.88 -8.24 -13.93
C TYR A 107 -4.92 -9.74 -13.71
N ASN A 108 -5.93 -10.43 -14.28
CA ASN A 108 -6.10 -11.88 -14.12
C ASN A 108 -6.09 -12.35 -12.65
N ASP A 109 -6.85 -11.66 -11.81
CA ASP A 109 -7.03 -11.95 -10.39
C ASP A 109 -5.72 -11.93 -9.57
N ALA A 110 -4.76 -11.11 -10.00
CA ALA A 110 -3.46 -10.95 -9.37
C ALA A 110 -3.06 -9.48 -9.16
N LEU A 111 -2.23 -9.24 -8.16
CA LEU A 111 -1.53 -7.97 -7.99
C LEU A 111 -0.63 -7.69 -9.21
N GLY A 112 -0.59 -6.44 -9.62
CA GLY A 112 0.29 -6.01 -10.71
C GLY A 112 1.77 -6.29 -10.42
N ALA A 113 2.52 -6.73 -11.45
CA ALA A 113 3.89 -7.22 -11.32
C ALA A 113 4.83 -6.25 -10.57
N ASN A 114 4.72 -4.95 -10.80
CA ASN A 114 5.59 -3.96 -10.13
C ASN A 114 5.26 -3.80 -8.64
N LEU A 115 4.02 -3.99 -8.22
CA LEU A 115 3.64 -4.05 -6.80
C LEU A 115 4.19 -5.33 -6.15
N VAL A 116 4.11 -6.46 -6.85
CA VAL A 116 4.71 -7.73 -6.39
C VAL A 116 6.23 -7.59 -6.30
N ALA A 117 6.89 -6.96 -7.26
CA ALA A 117 8.32 -6.71 -7.22
C ALA A 117 8.73 -5.84 -6.02
N LEU A 118 7.94 -4.82 -5.66
CA LEU A 118 8.14 -4.06 -4.43
C LEU A 118 8.07 -4.99 -3.22
N ILE A 119 7.00 -5.78 -3.09
CA ILE A 119 6.78 -6.71 -1.97
C ILE A 119 7.94 -7.71 -1.86
N ASN A 120 8.35 -8.33 -2.97
CA ASN A 120 9.46 -9.30 -3.01
C ASN A 120 10.80 -8.70 -2.55
N ARG A 121 10.99 -7.39 -2.70
CA ARG A 121 12.22 -6.69 -2.32
C ARG A 121 12.16 -6.00 -0.96
N MET A 122 11.06 -6.13 -0.23
CA MET A 122 10.92 -5.52 1.11
C MET A 122 11.84 -6.14 2.17
N THR A 123 12.51 -7.25 1.90
CA THR A 123 13.49 -7.84 2.83
C THR A 123 14.52 -6.81 3.30
N SER A 124 15.01 -5.94 2.40
CA SER A 124 15.97 -4.89 2.75
C SER A 124 15.39 -3.81 3.69
N LEU A 125 14.08 -3.72 3.80
CA LEU A 125 13.40 -2.84 4.75
C LEU A 125 13.12 -3.59 6.06
N VAL A 126 12.46 -4.74 5.99
CA VAL A 126 11.92 -5.43 7.17
C VAL A 126 13.00 -6.06 8.06
N VAL A 127 14.22 -6.23 7.56
CA VAL A 127 15.38 -6.64 8.38
C VAL A 127 15.79 -5.57 9.40
N GLN A 128 15.60 -4.29 9.05
CA GLN A 128 15.98 -3.16 9.90
C GLN A 128 14.82 -2.57 10.69
N GLN A 129 13.63 -2.61 10.11
CA GLN A 129 12.43 -2.01 10.67
C GLN A 129 11.21 -2.85 10.28
N ASP A 130 10.40 -3.24 11.25
CA ASP A 130 9.08 -3.80 10.92
C ASP A 130 8.07 -2.72 10.50
N LEU A 131 6.95 -3.14 9.99
CA LEU A 131 5.85 -2.26 9.59
C LEU A 131 4.72 -2.24 10.63
N GLY A 132 5.00 -2.67 11.86
CA GLY A 132 4.02 -2.82 12.92
C GLY A 132 3.35 -1.50 13.35
N ASP A 133 3.95 -0.37 13.03
CA ASP A 133 3.40 0.98 13.28
C ASP A 133 2.86 1.65 12.01
N THR A 134 2.86 0.97 10.87
CA THR A 134 2.41 1.49 9.58
C THR A 134 1.03 0.94 9.24
N TYR A 135 0.10 1.79 8.87
CA TYR A 135 -1.24 1.36 8.46
C TYR A 135 -1.29 0.95 6.99
N LEU A 136 -2.21 0.01 6.67
CA LEU A 136 -2.48 -0.43 5.31
C LEU A 136 -3.82 0.12 4.83
N GLY A 137 -3.84 0.70 3.64
CA GLY A 137 -5.04 1.04 2.89
C GLY A 137 -4.96 0.50 1.46
N GLY A 138 -6.09 0.35 0.79
CA GLY A 138 -6.15 -0.16 -0.57
C GLY A 138 -7.25 0.46 -1.43
N VAL A 139 -6.97 0.55 -2.73
CA VAL A 139 -7.96 0.79 -3.78
C VAL A 139 -7.75 -0.28 -4.84
N VAL A 140 -8.75 -1.12 -5.04
CA VAL A 140 -8.73 -2.20 -6.04
C VAL A 140 -9.78 -1.92 -7.11
N VAL A 141 -9.38 -1.93 -8.37
CA VAL A 141 -10.30 -1.82 -9.50
C VAL A 141 -10.17 -3.06 -10.37
N SER A 142 -11.29 -3.74 -10.56
CA SER A 142 -11.41 -4.92 -11.42
C SER A 142 -12.31 -4.61 -12.61
N GLY A 143 -11.97 -5.14 -13.79
CA GLY A 143 -12.83 -5.00 -14.96
C GLY A 143 -14.14 -5.78 -14.80
N TYR A 144 -14.13 -6.86 -14.01
CA TYR A 144 -15.29 -7.74 -13.83
C TYR A 144 -15.38 -8.29 -12.41
N SER A 145 -14.57 -9.28 -12.08
CA SER A 145 -14.54 -9.99 -10.79
C SER A 145 -13.12 -10.04 -10.23
N GLY A 146 -12.90 -10.78 -9.13
CA GLY A 146 -11.56 -11.05 -8.59
C GLY A 146 -10.93 -9.93 -7.77
N GLY A 147 -11.61 -8.81 -7.55
CA GLY A 147 -11.09 -7.75 -6.70
C GLY A 147 -10.85 -8.20 -5.25
N ASP A 148 -11.65 -9.14 -4.76
CA ASP A 148 -11.45 -9.78 -3.46
C ASP A 148 -10.19 -10.66 -3.43
N LEU A 149 -9.85 -11.34 -4.53
CA LEU A 149 -8.63 -12.13 -4.65
C LEU A 149 -7.38 -11.25 -4.59
N VAL A 150 -7.38 -10.12 -5.32
CA VAL A 150 -6.31 -9.11 -5.27
C VAL A 150 -6.17 -8.55 -3.84
N THR A 151 -7.29 -8.25 -3.18
CA THR A 151 -7.29 -7.75 -1.81
C THR A 151 -6.71 -8.77 -0.82
N ARG A 152 -7.03 -10.06 -0.97
CA ARG A 152 -6.45 -11.14 -0.15
C ARG A 152 -4.95 -11.30 -0.36
N GLN A 153 -4.47 -11.17 -1.62
CA GLN A 153 -3.04 -11.20 -1.90
C GLN A 153 -2.31 -10.03 -1.22
N LEU A 154 -2.88 -8.82 -1.30
CA LEU A 154 -2.33 -7.65 -0.61
C LEU A 154 -2.28 -7.87 0.92
N LEU A 155 -3.36 -8.36 1.52
CA LEU A 155 -3.41 -8.71 2.93
C LEU A 155 -2.34 -9.73 3.32
N GLY A 156 -2.27 -10.83 2.59
CA GLY A 156 -1.30 -11.90 2.84
C GLY A 156 0.14 -11.40 2.76
N ALA A 157 0.43 -10.48 1.83
CA ALA A 157 1.77 -9.93 1.65
C ALA A 157 2.14 -8.90 2.73
N MET A 158 1.21 -8.02 3.11
CA MET A 158 1.52 -6.83 3.91
C MET A 158 1.24 -6.99 5.41
N CYS A 159 0.42 -7.97 5.81
CA CYS A 159 0.03 -8.15 7.22
C CYS A 159 0.71 -9.35 7.91
N LEU A 160 1.60 -10.09 7.22
CA LEU A 160 2.39 -11.17 7.80
C LEU A 160 3.69 -10.65 8.45
N ASN A 161 4.23 -11.44 9.40
CA ASN A 161 5.59 -11.25 9.96
C ASN A 161 5.89 -9.81 10.42
N ARG A 162 5.10 -9.26 11.33
CA ARG A 162 5.19 -7.86 11.79
C ARG A 162 4.87 -6.86 10.68
N GLY A 163 3.91 -7.22 9.87
CA GLY A 163 3.40 -6.36 8.80
C GLY A 163 2.52 -5.22 9.30
N CYS A 164 1.90 -4.55 8.34
CA CYS A 164 1.09 -3.36 8.58
C CYS A 164 -0.11 -3.60 9.50
N ILE A 165 -0.52 -2.55 10.20
CA ILE A 165 -1.80 -2.47 10.90
C ILE A 165 -2.92 -2.42 9.87
N LEU A 166 -3.91 -3.29 10.06
CA LEU A 166 -5.07 -3.37 9.19
C LEU A 166 -6.28 -2.65 9.80
N PRO A 167 -6.67 -1.47 9.28
CA PRO A 167 -7.91 -0.82 9.71
C PRO A 167 -9.15 -1.60 9.25
N PRO A 168 -10.28 -1.50 9.95
CA PRO A 168 -11.55 -1.96 9.42
C PRO A 168 -11.85 -1.31 8.05
N ASP A 169 -12.43 -2.08 7.12
CA ASP A 169 -12.77 -1.62 5.77
C ASP A 169 -11.63 -0.86 5.08
N PHE A 170 -10.41 -1.37 5.18
CA PHE A 170 -9.18 -0.74 4.71
C PHE A 170 -9.13 -0.53 3.20
N CYS A 171 -10.02 -1.18 2.43
CA CYS A 171 -9.94 -1.23 0.98
C CYS A 171 -11.25 -0.80 0.31
N LEU A 172 -11.14 0.02 -0.74
CA LEU A 172 -12.21 0.33 -1.69
C LEU A 172 -12.10 -0.63 -2.88
N LEU A 173 -13.13 -1.45 -3.10
CA LEU A 173 -13.27 -2.28 -4.30
C LEU A 173 -14.26 -1.62 -5.26
N GLN A 174 -13.87 -1.50 -6.53
CA GLN A 174 -14.70 -0.94 -7.59
C GLN A 174 -14.58 -1.78 -8.85
N THR A 175 -15.72 -2.03 -9.51
CA THR A 175 -15.75 -2.61 -10.85
C THR A 175 -15.80 -1.49 -11.89
N ALA A 176 -14.85 -1.48 -12.82
CA ALA A 176 -14.79 -0.53 -13.92
C ALA A 176 -13.89 -1.06 -15.02
N ASN A 177 -14.31 -0.98 -16.27
CA ASN A 177 -13.61 -1.53 -17.43
C ASN A 177 -12.97 -0.43 -18.27
N ASP A 178 -13.78 0.48 -18.77
CA ASP A 178 -13.29 1.53 -19.65
C ASP A 178 -12.68 2.70 -18.87
N PRO A 179 -11.73 3.42 -19.45
CA PRO A 179 -11.13 4.58 -18.80
C PRO A 179 -12.18 5.63 -18.41
N GLY A 180 -12.25 5.93 -17.12
CA GLY A 180 -13.19 6.88 -16.55
C GLY A 180 -14.45 6.27 -15.93
N ASP A 181 -14.78 5.02 -16.21
CA ASP A 181 -15.98 4.35 -15.69
C ASP A 181 -16.04 4.39 -14.16
N ALA A 182 -14.88 4.20 -13.52
CA ALA A 182 -14.82 4.24 -12.07
C ALA A 182 -15.25 5.59 -11.48
N LEU A 183 -15.04 6.68 -12.20
CA LEU A 183 -15.38 8.03 -11.76
C LEU A 183 -16.88 8.34 -11.89
N THR A 184 -17.57 7.64 -12.77
CA THR A 184 -19.02 7.79 -13.02
C THR A 184 -19.86 6.79 -12.22
N ALA A 185 -19.22 5.86 -11.51
CA ALA A 185 -19.91 4.86 -10.72
C ALA A 185 -20.78 5.49 -9.62
N ALA A 186 -21.98 4.97 -9.44
CA ALA A 186 -22.95 5.49 -8.47
C ALA A 186 -22.33 5.52 -7.05
N GLY A 187 -22.39 6.68 -6.40
CA GLY A 187 -21.91 6.88 -5.04
C GLY A 187 -20.40 6.82 -4.84
N ILE A 188 -19.61 6.86 -5.93
CA ILE A 188 -18.15 6.72 -5.83
C ILE A 188 -17.50 7.83 -5.00
N ASP A 189 -17.98 9.06 -5.12
CA ASP A 189 -17.51 10.19 -4.31
C ASP A 189 -17.74 9.98 -2.82
N GLN A 190 -18.88 9.44 -2.45
CA GLN A 190 -19.20 9.13 -1.05
C GLN A 190 -18.31 7.97 -0.54
N ARG A 191 -18.10 6.94 -1.36
CA ARG A 191 -17.30 5.77 -1.00
C ARG A 191 -15.82 6.11 -0.82
N THR A 192 -15.26 6.94 -1.69
CA THR A 192 -13.86 7.42 -1.58
C THR A 192 -13.67 8.30 -0.34
N LYS A 193 -14.59 9.24 -0.08
CA LYS A 193 -14.60 10.06 1.13
C LYS A 193 -14.79 9.21 2.40
N ALA A 194 -15.66 8.20 2.35
CA ALA A 194 -15.88 7.29 3.48
C ALA A 194 -14.63 6.46 3.80
N LEU A 195 -13.91 5.94 2.78
CA LEU A 195 -12.63 5.28 3.02
C LEU A 195 -11.62 6.24 3.67
N ALA A 196 -11.44 7.45 3.11
CA ALA A 196 -10.54 8.44 3.67
C ALA A 196 -10.90 8.80 5.12
N GLN A 197 -12.18 8.96 5.43
CA GLN A 197 -12.63 9.26 6.79
C GLN A 197 -12.37 8.10 7.77
N ARG A 198 -12.60 6.85 7.35
CA ARG A 198 -12.27 5.68 8.18
C ARG A 198 -10.77 5.59 8.47
N LEU A 199 -9.93 5.82 7.46
CA LEU A 199 -8.48 5.85 7.64
C LEU A 199 -8.07 6.98 8.60
N LYS A 200 -8.61 8.20 8.43
CA LYS A 200 -8.38 9.32 9.35
C LYS A 200 -8.76 9.00 10.80
N ASN A 201 -9.91 8.37 11.01
CA ASN A 201 -10.39 8.00 12.35
C ASN A 201 -9.46 7.00 13.06
N GLN A 202 -8.73 6.20 12.31
CA GLN A 202 -7.79 5.23 12.87
C GLN A 202 -6.40 5.83 13.14
N ILE A 203 -5.92 6.70 12.26
CA ILE A 203 -4.52 7.13 12.25
C ILE A 203 -4.29 8.49 12.94
N LEU A 204 -5.30 9.38 13.02
CA LEU A 204 -5.15 10.72 13.57
C LEU A 204 -5.29 10.76 15.10
N THR A 205 -4.50 11.63 15.73
CA THR A 205 -4.75 12.07 17.11
C THR A 205 -5.97 12.97 17.15
N GLY A 206 -6.90 12.73 18.08
CA GLY A 206 -8.09 13.60 18.28
C GLY A 206 -9.11 13.54 17.14
N ALA A 207 -9.21 12.43 16.43
CA ALA A 207 -10.27 12.16 15.44
C ALA A 207 -11.49 11.52 16.12
#